data_542e366b85574c8a6c82673b61651eac
#
_entry.id   542e366b85574c8a6c82673b61651eac
#
_cell.length_a   1.000
_cell.length_b   1.000
_cell.length_c   1.000
_cell.angle_alpha   90.00
_cell.angle_beta   90.00
_cell.angle_gamma   90.00
#
_symmetry.space_group_name_H-M   'P 1'
#
loop_
_entity.id
_entity.type
_entity.pdbx_description
1 polymer ?
#
loop_
_entity_poly.entity_id
_entity_poly.type
_entity_poly.pdbx_seq_one_letter_code
_entity_poly.pdbx_strand_id
1 'polypeptide(L)'
;MLNNMREKIQYEVILTSKGLSKTKFRIDLLRLFCNSKKSLLVDDIIVFFGNMINKVTVYRALEDFENKGLIHKVPDKKNRKRFSLCDFDECSQNSHIHNHSHFICDICNTTFCIDDIIPPTISNIKGYHIKQSSLILEGYCEECNSTN
;
A
#
# COMPACT_ATOMS: atom_id res chain seq x y z
N MET A 1 -10.87 -25.92 -2.94
CA MET A 1 -11.07 -25.87 -1.47
C MET A 1 -9.75 -25.82 -0.68
N LEU A 2 -8.80 -26.68 -0.92
CA LEU A 2 -7.50 -26.69 -0.18
C LEU A 2 -6.67 -25.40 -0.36
N ASN A 3 -6.69 -24.79 -1.54
CA ASN A 3 -5.93 -23.56 -1.82
C ASN A 3 -6.47 -22.36 -1.01
N ASN A 4 -7.79 -22.20 -0.97
CA ASN A 4 -8.44 -21.10 -0.24
C ASN A 4 -8.23 -21.21 1.29
N MET A 5 -8.13 -22.43 1.82
CA MET A 5 -7.88 -22.67 3.24
C MET A 5 -6.41 -22.40 3.61
N ARG A 6 -5.45 -22.73 2.73
CA ARG A 6 -4.03 -22.42 2.92
C ARG A 6 -3.77 -20.90 2.89
N GLU A 7 -4.36 -20.20 1.94
CA GLU A 7 -4.27 -18.72 1.86
C GLU A 7 -4.85 -18.05 3.11
N LYS A 8 -6.02 -18.49 3.58
CA LYS A 8 -6.62 -17.96 4.79
C LYS A 8 -5.71 -18.12 6.02
N ILE A 9 -5.12 -19.31 6.18
CA ILE A 9 -4.17 -19.58 7.28
C ILE A 9 -2.96 -18.65 7.17
N GLN A 10 -2.44 -18.40 5.98
CA GLN A 10 -1.33 -17.49 5.74
C GLN A 10 -1.65 -16.07 6.20
N TYR A 11 -2.82 -15.52 5.82
CA TYR A 11 -3.24 -14.17 6.24
C TYR A 11 -3.46 -14.08 7.76
N GLU A 12 -4.01 -15.12 8.37
CA GLU A 12 -4.17 -15.19 9.83
C GLU A 12 -2.81 -15.16 10.56
N VAL A 13 -1.82 -15.86 10.04
CA VAL A 13 -0.44 -15.86 10.58
C VAL A 13 0.17 -14.46 10.47
N ILE A 14 0.04 -13.80 9.31
CA ILE A 14 0.55 -12.43 9.10
C ILE A 14 -0.10 -11.46 10.09
N LEU A 15 -1.43 -11.46 10.21
CA LEU A 15 -2.13 -10.58 11.15
C LEU A 15 -1.69 -10.83 12.60
N THR A 16 -1.59 -12.08 12.99
CA THR A 16 -1.18 -12.45 14.36
C THR A 16 0.26 -12.01 14.65
N SER A 17 1.19 -12.20 13.73
CA SER A 17 2.59 -11.77 13.88
C SER A 17 2.73 -10.25 14.06
N LYS A 18 1.79 -9.48 13.51
CA LYS A 18 1.72 -8.01 13.67
C LYS A 18 0.86 -7.57 14.87
N GLY A 19 0.38 -8.51 15.69
CA GLY A 19 -0.46 -8.23 16.86
C GLY A 19 -1.87 -7.75 16.53
N LEU A 20 -2.39 -8.12 15.35
CA LEU A 20 -3.72 -7.75 14.89
C LEU A 20 -4.72 -8.91 15.06
N SER A 21 -5.97 -8.57 15.39
CA SER A 21 -7.05 -9.56 15.47
C SER A 21 -7.44 -10.11 14.10
N LYS A 22 -7.71 -11.41 14.04
CA LYS A 22 -8.05 -12.17 12.83
C LYS A 22 -9.54 -12.08 12.48
N THR A 23 -10.08 -10.87 12.39
CA THR A 23 -11.46 -10.73 11.94
C THR A 23 -11.60 -11.06 10.45
N LYS A 24 -12.78 -11.55 10.05
CA LYS A 24 -13.05 -11.85 8.64
C LYS A 24 -12.74 -10.65 7.74
N PHE A 25 -13.15 -9.44 8.16
CA PHE A 25 -12.89 -8.22 7.39
C PHE A 25 -11.39 -7.94 7.22
N ARG A 26 -10.56 -8.05 8.28
CA ARG A 26 -9.12 -7.83 8.18
C ARG A 26 -8.43 -8.86 7.28
N ILE A 27 -8.87 -10.13 7.33
CA ILE A 27 -8.37 -11.17 6.43
C ILE A 27 -8.70 -10.83 4.98
N ASP A 28 -9.96 -10.43 4.70
CA ASP A 28 -10.40 -10.09 3.36
C ASP A 28 -9.72 -8.80 2.84
N LEU A 29 -9.50 -7.81 3.72
CA LEU A 29 -8.76 -6.59 3.39
C LEU A 29 -7.28 -6.89 3.06
N LEU A 30 -6.62 -7.71 3.85
CA LEU A 30 -5.23 -8.12 3.59
C LEU A 30 -5.13 -8.90 2.26
N ARG A 31 -6.07 -9.82 2.01
CA ARG A 31 -6.17 -10.53 0.74
C ARG A 31 -6.33 -9.58 -0.45
N LEU A 32 -7.15 -8.55 -0.31
CA LEU A 32 -7.35 -7.54 -1.35
C LEU A 32 -6.03 -6.85 -1.70
N PHE A 33 -5.24 -6.44 -0.70
CA PHE A 33 -3.92 -5.85 -0.91
C PHE A 33 -2.92 -6.83 -1.52
N CYS A 34 -2.86 -8.07 -1.02
CA CYS A 34 -1.92 -9.09 -1.54
C CYS A 34 -2.20 -9.48 -2.99
N ASN A 35 -3.46 -9.43 -3.42
CA ASN A 35 -3.84 -9.76 -4.80
C ASN A 35 -3.75 -8.56 -5.74
N SER A 36 -3.54 -7.35 -5.22
CA SER A 36 -3.41 -6.15 -6.03
C SER A 36 -1.95 -5.90 -6.40
N LYS A 37 -1.66 -5.80 -7.69
CA LYS A 37 -0.34 -5.38 -8.20
C LYS A 37 -0.15 -3.87 -8.17
N LYS A 38 -1.15 -3.13 -7.77
CA LYS A 38 -1.20 -1.67 -7.79
C LYS A 38 -1.76 -1.13 -6.47
N SER A 39 -1.47 0.12 -6.19
CA SER A 39 -2.01 0.79 -5.01
C SER A 39 -3.53 0.93 -5.08
N LEU A 40 -4.18 0.94 -3.92
CA LEU A 40 -5.63 1.01 -3.78
C LEU A 40 -6.06 2.35 -3.19
N LEU A 41 -7.09 2.98 -3.77
CA LEU A 41 -7.77 4.12 -3.19
C LEU A 41 -8.68 3.65 -2.05
N VAL A 42 -8.76 4.43 -0.98
CA VAL A 42 -9.67 4.14 0.13
C VAL A 42 -11.13 4.09 -0.34
N ASP A 43 -11.51 4.98 -1.26
CA ASP A 43 -12.86 4.99 -1.82
C ASP A 43 -13.16 3.71 -2.60
N ASP A 44 -12.21 3.18 -3.36
CA ASP A 44 -12.36 1.92 -4.10
C ASP A 44 -12.48 0.72 -3.13
N ILE A 45 -11.73 0.74 -2.02
CA ILE A 45 -11.84 -0.27 -0.95
C ILE A 45 -13.23 -0.23 -0.32
N ILE A 46 -13.75 0.96 -0.01
CA ILE A 46 -15.08 1.14 0.56
C ILE A 46 -16.15 0.61 -0.40
N VAL A 47 -16.03 0.92 -1.69
CA VAL A 47 -16.95 0.43 -2.73
C VAL A 47 -16.85 -1.10 -2.87
N PHE A 48 -15.64 -1.67 -2.84
CA PHE A 48 -15.42 -3.11 -2.95
C PHE A 48 -16.13 -3.90 -1.83
N PHE A 49 -16.06 -3.42 -0.59
CA PHE A 49 -16.75 -4.05 0.54
C PHE A 49 -18.23 -3.69 0.64
N GLY A 50 -18.65 -2.63 -0.06
CA GLY A 50 -20.05 -2.20 -0.13
C GLY A 50 -20.65 -1.86 1.24
N ASN A 51 -21.96 -2.08 1.36
CA ASN A 51 -22.70 -1.80 2.59
C ASN A 51 -22.48 -2.83 3.73
N MET A 52 -21.67 -3.86 3.49
CA MET A 52 -21.38 -4.91 4.49
C MET A 52 -20.50 -4.41 5.63
N ILE A 53 -19.71 -3.36 5.38
CA ILE A 53 -18.72 -2.83 6.34
C ILE A 53 -18.89 -1.31 6.45
N ASN A 54 -19.00 -0.83 7.69
CA ASN A 54 -19.05 0.61 7.96
C ASN A 54 -17.72 1.29 7.55
N LYS A 55 -17.79 2.45 6.92
CA LYS A 55 -16.63 3.27 6.53
C LYS A 55 -15.63 3.48 7.66
N VAL A 56 -16.12 3.74 8.88
CA VAL A 56 -15.25 3.91 10.06
C VAL A 56 -14.43 2.64 10.34
N THR A 57 -15.00 1.46 10.15
CA THR A 57 -14.31 0.19 10.31
C THR A 57 -13.20 0.04 9.27
N VAL A 58 -13.45 0.44 8.01
CA VAL A 58 -12.43 0.44 6.95
C VAL A 58 -11.28 1.37 7.33
N TYR A 59 -11.55 2.62 7.70
CA TYR A 59 -10.51 3.57 8.07
C TYR A 59 -9.67 3.10 9.27
N ARG A 60 -10.29 2.56 10.32
CA ARG A 60 -9.58 2.00 11.48
C ARG A 60 -8.68 0.83 11.10
N ALA A 61 -9.17 -0.08 10.26
CA ALA A 61 -8.35 -1.20 9.81
C ALA A 61 -7.17 -0.77 8.94
N LEU A 62 -7.34 0.22 8.07
CA LEU A 62 -6.26 0.80 7.27
C LEU A 62 -5.22 1.50 8.16
N GLU A 63 -5.66 2.25 9.16
CA GLU A 63 -4.76 2.88 10.15
C GLU A 63 -3.97 1.83 10.95
N ASP A 64 -4.64 0.77 11.41
CA ASP A 64 -3.98 -0.36 12.09
C ASP A 64 -2.95 -1.03 11.16
N PHE A 65 -3.30 -1.26 9.90
CA PHE A 65 -2.41 -1.89 8.92
C PHE A 65 -1.19 -1.00 8.62
N GLU A 66 -1.39 0.31 8.49
CA GLU A 66 -0.31 1.27 8.29
C GLU A 66 0.62 1.30 9.51
N ASN A 67 0.07 1.44 10.71
CA ASN A 67 0.83 1.48 11.96
C ASN A 67 1.62 0.20 12.23
N LYS A 68 1.14 -0.94 11.72
CA LYS A 68 1.79 -2.25 11.86
C LYS A 68 2.70 -2.63 10.69
N GLY A 69 2.86 -1.75 9.70
CA GLY A 69 3.75 -1.98 8.56
C GLY A 69 3.24 -3.02 7.58
N LEU A 70 1.95 -3.19 7.45
CA LEU A 70 1.34 -4.03 6.42
C LEU A 70 1.11 -3.27 5.12
N ILE A 71 0.77 -1.99 5.23
CA ILE A 71 0.57 -1.10 4.10
C ILE A 71 1.26 0.24 4.36
N HIS A 72 1.50 1.01 3.31
CA HIS A 72 2.01 2.37 3.40
C HIS A 72 1.24 3.31 2.48
N LYS A 73 1.21 4.59 2.86
CA LYS A 73 0.68 5.65 1.99
C LYS A 73 1.56 5.84 0.78
N VAL A 74 0.93 6.02 -0.37
CA VAL A 74 1.62 6.36 -1.62
C VAL A 74 1.08 7.68 -2.16
N PRO A 75 1.88 8.42 -2.94
CA PRO A 75 1.43 9.66 -3.55
C PRO A 75 0.24 9.41 -4.48
N ASP A 76 -0.66 10.38 -4.57
CA ASP A 76 -1.80 10.38 -5.51
C ASP A 76 -1.90 11.76 -6.16
N LYS A 77 -2.09 11.80 -7.47
CA LYS A 77 -2.11 13.03 -8.27
C LYS A 77 -3.21 14.04 -7.82
N LYS A 78 -4.28 13.53 -7.22
CA LYS A 78 -5.40 14.31 -6.69
C LYS A 78 -5.41 14.41 -5.15
N ASN A 79 -4.30 14.08 -4.50
CA ASN A 79 -4.17 14.06 -3.02
C ASN A 79 -5.21 13.21 -2.30
N ARG A 80 -5.74 12.16 -2.93
CA ARG A 80 -6.65 11.21 -2.30
C ARG A 80 -5.86 10.22 -1.45
N LYS A 81 -6.51 9.62 -0.46
CA LYS A 81 -5.88 8.59 0.37
C LYS A 81 -5.72 7.30 -0.44
N ARG A 82 -4.47 6.90 -0.63
CA ARG A 82 -4.08 5.72 -1.40
C ARG A 82 -3.02 4.94 -0.65
N PHE A 83 -3.14 3.62 -0.66
CA PHE A 83 -2.22 2.72 0.03
C PHE A 83 -1.70 1.63 -0.90
N SER A 84 -0.50 1.15 -0.61
CA SER A 84 0.10 -0.03 -1.23
C SER A 84 0.53 -1.02 -0.15
N LEU A 85 0.64 -2.28 -0.53
CA LEU A 85 1.17 -3.32 0.35
C LEU A 85 2.65 -3.04 0.63
N CYS A 86 3.08 -3.26 1.87
CA CYS A 86 4.50 -3.26 2.22
C CYS A 86 5.14 -4.60 1.88
N ASP A 87 6.45 -4.62 1.62
CA ASP A 87 7.22 -5.83 1.73
C ASP A 87 7.32 -6.22 3.21
N PHE A 88 6.81 -7.39 3.57
CA PHE A 88 6.70 -7.82 4.97
C PHE A 88 8.06 -8.09 5.61
N ASP A 89 9.09 -8.36 4.80
CA ASP A 89 10.45 -8.66 5.27
C ASP A 89 11.23 -7.37 5.56
N GLU A 90 10.92 -6.27 4.86
CA GLU A 90 11.61 -4.98 5.02
C GLU A 90 10.90 -4.01 5.98
N CYS A 91 9.60 -4.17 6.21
CA CYS A 91 8.81 -3.27 7.04
C CYS A 91 8.68 -3.75 8.48
N SER A 92 9.49 -3.19 9.37
CA SER A 92 9.34 -3.36 10.83
C SER A 92 8.47 -2.26 11.45
N GLN A 93 7.91 -2.51 12.65
CA GLN A 93 7.07 -1.54 13.37
C GLN A 93 7.78 -0.21 13.70
N ASN A 94 9.11 -0.19 13.66
CA ASN A 94 9.92 0.98 14.04
C ASN A 94 10.61 1.68 12.88
N SER A 95 10.47 1.19 11.65
CA SER A 95 11.17 1.71 10.48
C SER A 95 10.31 1.55 9.24
N HIS A 96 9.36 2.48 9.05
CA HIS A 96 8.60 2.63 7.81
C HIS A 96 9.33 3.50 6.79
N ILE A 97 10.65 3.29 6.63
CA ILE A 97 11.40 3.98 5.60
C ILE A 97 11.23 3.18 4.31
N HIS A 98 10.20 3.52 3.56
CA HIS A 98 10.03 3.02 2.18
C HIS A 98 11.01 3.77 1.28
N ASN A 99 12.17 3.19 1.09
CA ASN A 99 13.22 3.75 0.24
C ASN A 99 13.08 3.24 -1.20
N HIS A 100 11.90 3.36 -1.78
CA HIS A 100 11.62 3.04 -3.17
C HIS A 100 10.93 4.21 -3.89
N SER A 101 10.97 4.18 -5.21
CA SER A 101 10.34 5.20 -6.04
C SER A 101 8.89 4.84 -6.33
N HIS A 102 8.13 5.83 -6.76
CA HIS A 102 6.73 5.64 -7.16
C HIS A 102 6.55 6.07 -8.61
N PHE A 103 5.64 5.41 -9.32
CA PHE A 103 5.22 5.78 -10.65
C PHE A 103 3.73 6.10 -10.65
N ILE A 104 3.35 7.24 -11.22
CA ILE A 104 1.95 7.66 -11.36
C ILE A 104 1.57 7.65 -12.83
N CYS A 105 0.55 6.89 -13.18
CA CYS A 105 0.03 6.87 -14.54
C CYS A 105 -0.85 8.08 -14.80
N ASP A 106 -0.59 8.79 -15.90
CA ASP A 106 -1.37 9.97 -16.32
C ASP A 106 -2.76 9.62 -16.82
N ILE A 107 -2.97 8.40 -17.33
CA ILE A 107 -4.25 7.95 -17.87
C ILE A 107 -5.15 7.41 -16.77
N CYS A 108 -4.75 6.34 -16.08
CA CYS A 108 -5.59 5.71 -15.05
C CYS A 108 -5.43 6.32 -13.65
N ASN A 109 -4.47 7.25 -13.46
CA ASN A 109 -4.15 7.89 -12.18
C ASN A 109 -3.82 6.90 -11.05
N THR A 110 -3.36 5.71 -11.41
CA THR A 110 -2.91 4.69 -10.45
C THR A 110 -1.46 4.91 -10.11
N THR A 111 -1.11 4.72 -8.84
CA THR A 111 0.27 4.76 -8.35
C THR A 111 0.79 3.34 -8.20
N PHE A 112 2.01 3.12 -8.66
CA PHE A 112 2.75 1.86 -8.54
C PHE A 112 4.01 2.10 -7.72
N CYS A 113 4.38 1.13 -6.88
CA CYS A 113 5.68 1.10 -6.23
C CYS A 113 6.72 0.53 -7.21
N ILE A 114 7.87 1.18 -7.31
CA ILE A 114 9.00 0.77 -8.14
C ILE A 114 10.17 0.46 -7.22
N ASP A 115 10.30 -0.80 -6.83
CA ASP A 115 11.28 -1.23 -5.84
C ASP A 115 12.71 -1.25 -6.40
N ASP A 116 12.85 -1.45 -7.72
CA ASP A 116 14.15 -1.47 -8.41
C ASP A 116 14.84 -0.10 -8.52
N ILE A 117 14.11 0.99 -8.26
CA ILE A 117 14.64 2.36 -8.35
C ILE A 117 14.61 3.01 -6.96
N ILE A 118 15.80 3.13 -6.39
CA ILE A 118 15.99 3.78 -5.09
C ILE A 118 16.09 5.30 -5.29
N PRO A 119 15.32 6.11 -4.55
CA PRO A 119 15.47 7.57 -4.57
C PRO A 119 16.89 7.99 -4.18
N PRO A 120 17.45 9.04 -4.79
CA PRO A 120 18.78 9.51 -4.44
C PRO A 120 18.82 10.00 -2.99
N THR A 121 19.87 9.63 -2.26
CA THR A 121 20.14 10.19 -0.94
C THR A 121 20.69 11.59 -1.11
N ILE A 122 19.98 12.57 -0.60
CA ILE A 122 20.38 13.98 -0.68
C ILE A 122 20.89 14.43 0.69
N SER A 123 22.14 14.86 0.74
CA SER A 123 22.74 15.45 1.95
C SER A 123 22.11 16.80 2.26
N ASN A 124 22.30 17.28 3.49
CA ASN A 124 21.88 18.62 3.90
C ASN A 124 22.42 19.70 2.96
N ILE A 125 21.55 20.61 2.51
CA ILE A 125 21.88 21.68 1.57
C ILE A 125 21.59 23.02 2.22
N LYS A 126 22.55 23.94 2.17
CA LYS A 126 22.35 25.33 2.60
C LYS A 126 21.70 25.51 3.99
N GLY A 127 22.02 24.64 4.95
CA GLY A 127 21.46 24.69 6.30
C GLY A 127 20.10 24.02 6.46
N TYR A 128 19.53 23.44 5.40
CA TYR A 128 18.31 22.64 5.51
C TYR A 128 18.64 21.23 6.04
N HIS A 129 17.85 20.76 6.99
CA HIS A 129 17.91 19.38 7.47
C HIS A 129 16.92 18.53 6.67
N ILE A 130 17.46 17.70 5.77
CA ILE A 130 16.63 16.80 4.91
C ILE A 130 16.35 15.52 5.68
N LYS A 131 15.08 15.26 5.97
CA LYS A 131 14.64 14.04 6.65
C LYS A 131 14.40 12.89 5.69
N GLN A 132 13.93 13.18 4.49
CA GLN A 132 13.57 12.20 3.49
C GLN A 132 13.62 12.79 2.09
N SER A 133 14.07 12.01 1.12
CA SER A 133 13.90 12.26 -0.30
C SER A 133 12.95 11.24 -0.90
N SER A 134 12.19 11.62 -1.92
CA SER A 134 11.32 10.73 -2.66
C SER A 134 11.44 10.98 -4.16
N LEU A 135 11.34 9.94 -4.96
CA LEU A 135 11.32 10.03 -6.41
C LEU A 135 9.94 9.59 -6.92
N ILE A 136 9.31 10.46 -7.68
CA ILE A 136 8.04 10.20 -8.34
C ILE A 136 8.27 10.30 -9.84
N LEU A 137 7.92 9.24 -10.56
CA LEU A 137 7.94 9.16 -12.01
C LEU A 137 6.52 9.28 -12.51
N GLU A 138 6.31 10.00 -13.60
CA GLU A 138 4.99 10.18 -14.23
C GLU A 138 5.05 9.76 -15.70
N GLY A 139 3.97 9.18 -16.21
CA GLY A 139 3.89 8.72 -17.60
C GLY A 139 2.71 7.75 -17.80
N TYR A 140 2.89 6.74 -18.63
CA TYR A 140 1.85 5.77 -18.95
C TYR A 140 2.26 4.39 -18.40
N CYS A 141 1.38 3.73 -17.64
CA CYS A 141 1.63 2.37 -17.19
C CYS A 141 1.50 1.37 -18.37
N GLU A 142 2.00 0.17 -18.18
CA GLU A 142 2.03 -0.88 -19.19
C GLU A 142 0.63 -1.12 -19.81
N GLU A 143 -0.41 -1.22 -18.98
CA GLU A 143 -1.79 -1.41 -19.44
C GLU A 143 -2.30 -0.23 -20.30
N CYS A 144 -2.00 1.01 -19.90
CA CYS A 144 -2.44 2.20 -20.61
C CYS A 144 -1.58 2.53 -21.82
N ASN A 145 -0.31 2.15 -21.83
CA ASN A 145 0.60 2.36 -22.96
C ASN A 145 0.33 1.40 -24.12
N SER A 146 -0.13 0.18 -23.84
CA SER A 146 -0.47 -0.82 -24.87
C SER A 146 -1.79 -0.55 -25.59
N THR A 147 -2.59 0.39 -25.12
CA THR A 147 -3.87 0.79 -25.74
C THR A 147 -3.77 2.06 -26.61
N ASN A 148 -2.59 2.64 -26.71
CA ASN A 148 -2.23 3.73 -27.64
C ASN A 148 -1.29 3.16 -28.71
#